data_be7307d6f8f737a898849bd36a724621
#
_entry.id   be7307d6f8f737a898849bd36a724621
#
_cell.length_a   1.000
_cell.length_b   1.000
_cell.length_c   1.000
_cell.angle_alpha   90.00
_cell.angle_beta   90.00
_cell.angle_gamma   90.00
#
_symmetry.space_group_name_H-M   'P 1'
#
loop_
_entity.id
_entity.type
_entity.pdbx_description
1 polymer ?
#
loop_
_entity_poly.entity_id
_entity_poly.type
_entity_poly.pdbx_seq_one_letter_code
_entity_poly.pdbx_strand_id
1 'polypeptide(L)'
;NSPYAVETTHIKFRNSDLSAQVYRSLFDVARQYRESFEVYGSKKSVEWPLIEGRPLVIHTAKKPEPEIPEEVESPDFAKLLPEAIQHFTTRGVYDSDEHQHLSFTQGAGHGGSHPHLVHEFLSSLVNRTSPYPNAKQSANITCVGILAHESAKKGGELIRLPEFTLA
;
A
#
# COMPACT_ATOMS: atom_id res chain seq x y z
N ASN A 1 18.41 0.25 14.26
CA ASN A 1 17.81 -1.09 14.19
C ASN A 1 16.57 -1.10 15.08
N SER A 2 15.44 -1.55 14.54
CA SER A 2 14.24 -1.79 15.35
C SER A 2 14.53 -2.95 16.32
N PRO A 3 14.19 -2.84 17.60
CA PRO A 3 14.34 -3.96 18.53
C PRO A 3 13.30 -5.07 18.29
N TYR A 4 12.32 -4.83 17.42
CA TYR A 4 11.25 -5.77 17.12
C TYR A 4 11.30 -6.20 15.66
N ALA A 5 11.41 -7.51 15.43
CA ALA A 5 11.32 -8.10 14.09
C ALA A 5 9.87 -8.25 13.61
N VAL A 6 8.92 -8.31 14.54
CA VAL A 6 7.48 -8.36 14.27
C VAL A 6 6.78 -7.30 15.10
N GLU A 7 5.92 -6.54 14.45
CA GLU A 7 5.04 -5.58 15.10
C GLU A 7 3.61 -5.75 14.58
N THR A 8 2.66 -5.74 15.49
CA THR A 8 1.22 -5.74 15.18
C THR A 8 0.58 -4.52 15.78
N THR A 9 -0.18 -3.79 15.01
CA THR A 9 -0.80 -2.53 15.44
C THR A 9 -2.30 -2.59 15.22
N HIS A 10 -3.07 -2.25 16.25
CA HIS A 10 -4.50 -2.03 16.15
C HIS A 10 -4.78 -0.53 16.08
N ILE A 11 -5.55 -0.11 15.07
CA ILE A 11 -5.88 1.28 14.82
C ILE A 11 -7.38 1.44 15.00
N LYS A 12 -7.78 2.36 15.88
CA LYS A 12 -9.16 2.79 16.05
C LYS A 12 -9.32 4.18 15.46
N PHE A 13 -10.28 4.32 14.55
CA PHE A 13 -10.61 5.61 13.97
C PHE A 13 -11.53 6.41 14.89
N ARG A 14 -11.27 7.71 14.99
CA ARG A 14 -12.10 8.61 15.80
C ARG A 14 -13.47 8.78 15.14
N ASN A 15 -14.52 8.73 15.94
CA ASN A 15 -15.90 8.94 15.48
C ASN A 15 -16.33 7.98 14.34
N SER A 16 -15.82 6.75 14.37
CA SER A 16 -16.12 5.74 13.37
C SER A 16 -16.08 4.35 14.01
N ASP A 17 -16.90 3.44 13.49
CA ASP A 17 -16.84 2.00 13.83
C ASP A 17 -15.74 1.29 13.02
N LEU A 18 -15.07 2.01 12.14
CA LEU A 18 -13.94 1.48 11.38
C LEU A 18 -12.77 1.19 12.32
N SER A 19 -12.15 0.04 12.12
CA SER A 19 -10.90 -0.35 12.76
C SER A 19 -9.97 -0.96 11.72
N ALA A 20 -8.67 -0.91 11.98
CA ALA A 20 -7.69 -1.56 11.12
C ALA A 20 -6.64 -2.28 11.97
N GLN A 21 -6.07 -3.31 11.39
CA GLN A 21 -4.92 -4.01 11.92
C GLN A 21 -3.80 -3.97 10.90
N VAL A 22 -2.61 -3.60 11.34
CA VAL A 22 -1.40 -3.63 10.51
C VAL A 22 -0.44 -4.63 11.12
N TYR A 23 0.06 -5.53 10.30
CA TYR A 23 1.07 -6.50 10.66
C TYR A 23 2.33 -6.25 9.83
N ARG A 24 3.49 -6.21 10.48
CA ARG A 24 4.79 -6.11 9.85
C ARG A 24 5.71 -7.19 10.39
N SER A 25 6.35 -7.93 9.51
CA SER A 25 7.37 -8.91 9.84
C SER A 25 8.62 -8.67 9.01
N LEU A 26 9.77 -8.70 9.65
CA LEU A 26 11.09 -8.53 9.02
C LEU A 26 11.97 -9.77 9.24
N PHE A 27 11.36 -10.90 9.47
CA PHE A 27 12.10 -12.16 9.54
C PHE A 27 12.59 -12.57 8.16
N ASP A 28 13.76 -13.21 8.14
CA ASP A 28 14.26 -13.92 6.98
C ASP A 28 13.51 -15.26 6.88
N VAL A 29 12.58 -15.32 5.95
CA VAL A 29 11.73 -16.49 5.71
C VAL A 29 11.69 -16.83 4.22
N ALA A 30 11.29 -18.05 3.89
CA ALA A 30 11.24 -18.52 2.50
C ALA A 30 10.39 -17.63 1.58
N ARG A 31 9.33 -17.00 2.10
CA ARG A 31 8.58 -15.96 1.42
C ARG A 31 9.05 -14.60 1.91
N GLN A 32 10.11 -14.09 1.33
CA GLN A 32 10.82 -12.91 1.81
C GLN A 32 10.04 -11.60 1.74
N TYR A 33 9.19 -11.43 0.73
CA TYR A 33 8.49 -10.17 0.53
C TYR A 33 7.04 -10.39 0.18
N ARG A 34 6.16 -9.74 0.93
CA ARG A 34 4.74 -9.65 0.65
C ARG A 34 4.17 -8.34 1.18
N GLU A 35 3.45 -7.64 0.35
CA GLU A 35 2.52 -6.59 0.73
C GLU A 35 1.11 -7.04 0.35
N SER A 36 0.18 -6.94 1.28
CA SER A 36 -1.21 -7.32 1.05
C SER A 36 -2.13 -6.55 1.98
N PHE A 37 -3.38 -6.48 1.62
CA PHE A 37 -4.43 -5.93 2.46
C PHE A 37 -5.73 -6.69 2.25
N GLU A 38 -6.59 -6.66 3.26
CA GLU A 38 -7.93 -7.19 3.22
C GLU A 38 -8.88 -6.12 3.75
N VAL A 39 -10.09 -6.08 3.20
CA VAL A 39 -11.12 -5.13 3.64
C VAL A 39 -12.41 -5.90 3.89
N TYR A 40 -12.92 -5.82 5.09
CA TYR A 40 -14.15 -6.49 5.49
C TYR A 40 -15.26 -5.47 5.75
N GLY A 41 -16.26 -5.48 4.88
CA GLY A 41 -17.43 -4.61 4.99
C GLY A 41 -18.74 -5.42 5.05
N SER A 42 -19.80 -4.79 5.53
CA SER A 42 -21.10 -5.43 5.68
C SER A 42 -21.80 -5.78 4.35
N LYS A 43 -21.40 -5.16 3.26
CA LYS A 43 -21.96 -5.39 1.92
C LYS A 43 -21.00 -6.12 1.00
N LYS A 44 -19.72 -5.76 1.08
CA LYS A 44 -18.66 -6.39 0.29
C LYS A 44 -17.39 -6.51 1.13
N SER A 45 -16.63 -7.55 0.87
CA SER A 45 -15.28 -7.76 1.39
C SER A 45 -14.33 -8.05 0.24
N VAL A 46 -13.06 -7.71 0.42
CA VAL A 46 -12.00 -7.95 -0.55
C VAL A 46 -10.88 -8.68 0.17
N GLU A 47 -10.41 -9.78 -0.39
CA GLU A 47 -9.27 -10.53 0.09
C GLU A 47 -8.15 -10.54 -0.94
N TRP A 48 -6.94 -10.28 -0.45
CA TRP A 48 -5.74 -10.36 -1.27
C TRP A 48 -5.38 -11.82 -1.54
N PRO A 49 -4.98 -12.19 -2.78
CA PRO A 49 -4.66 -13.57 -3.10
C PRO A 49 -3.48 -14.09 -2.28
N LEU A 50 -3.59 -15.34 -1.87
CA LEU A 50 -2.51 -16.02 -1.14
C LEU A 50 -1.26 -16.19 -1.99
N ILE A 51 -1.42 -16.43 -3.28
CA ILE A 51 -0.36 -16.57 -4.27
C ILE A 51 -0.30 -15.31 -5.11
N GLU A 52 0.86 -14.67 -5.16
CA GLU A 52 1.11 -13.48 -5.97
C GLU A 52 0.72 -13.70 -7.44
N GLY A 53 0.08 -12.70 -8.05
CA GLY A 53 -0.38 -12.77 -9.44
C GLY A 53 -1.67 -13.55 -9.67
N ARG A 54 -2.32 -14.01 -8.60
CA ARG A 54 -3.68 -14.56 -8.70
C ARG A 54 -4.70 -13.44 -8.54
N PRO A 55 -5.96 -13.66 -9.00
CA PRO A 55 -7.05 -12.70 -8.83
C PRO A 55 -7.33 -12.37 -7.36
N LEU A 56 -7.83 -11.17 -7.12
CA LEU A 56 -8.46 -10.80 -5.85
C LEU A 56 -9.78 -11.57 -5.68
N VAL A 57 -10.15 -11.84 -4.43
CA VAL A 57 -11.47 -12.44 -4.14
C VAL A 57 -12.38 -11.37 -3.56
N ILE A 58 -13.53 -11.17 -4.20
CA ILE A 58 -14.57 -10.25 -3.73
C ILE A 58 -15.74 -11.07 -3.23
N HIS A 59 -16.11 -10.86 -1.98
CA HIS A 59 -17.31 -11.45 -1.37
C HIS A 59 -18.43 -10.41 -1.37
N THR A 60 -19.61 -10.79 -1.84
CA THR A 60 -20.80 -9.92 -1.84
C THR A 60 -21.88 -10.54 -0.99
N ALA A 61 -22.31 -9.83 0.04
CA ALA A 61 -23.40 -10.28 0.91
C ALA A 61 -24.74 -10.28 0.15
N LYS A 62 -25.41 -11.42 0.07
CA LYS A 62 -26.74 -11.61 -0.52
C LYS A 62 -27.69 -12.19 0.51
N LYS A 63 -28.13 -11.41 1.45
CA LYS A 63 -29.12 -11.87 2.43
C LYS A 63 -30.51 -12.02 1.78
N PRO A 64 -31.22 -13.12 2.00
CA PRO A 64 -30.91 -14.27 2.89
C PRO A 64 -30.04 -15.38 2.26
N GLU A 65 -29.62 -15.25 1.03
CA GLU A 65 -28.81 -16.24 0.33
C GLU A 65 -27.35 -16.26 0.83
N PRO A 66 -26.61 -17.36 0.63
CA PRO A 66 -25.17 -17.41 0.90
C PRO A 66 -24.44 -16.36 0.09
N GLU A 67 -23.31 -15.87 0.60
CA GLU A 67 -22.39 -15.05 -0.16
C GLU A 67 -21.85 -15.82 -1.37
N ILE A 68 -21.55 -15.09 -2.42
CA ILE A 68 -20.89 -15.65 -3.62
C ILE A 68 -19.52 -15.00 -3.72
N PRO A 69 -18.42 -15.78 -3.59
CA PRO A 69 -17.09 -15.29 -3.88
C PRO A 69 -16.91 -15.14 -5.39
N GLU A 70 -16.24 -14.08 -5.80
CA GLU A 70 -15.93 -13.79 -7.20
C GLU A 70 -14.42 -13.50 -7.31
N GLU A 71 -13.75 -14.18 -8.22
CA GLU A 71 -12.37 -13.86 -8.58
C GLU A 71 -12.34 -12.68 -9.55
N VAL A 72 -11.58 -11.65 -9.21
CA VAL A 72 -11.47 -10.43 -10.02
C VAL A 72 -10.02 -10.13 -10.30
N GLU A 73 -9.66 -10.08 -11.58
CA GLU A 73 -8.31 -9.69 -12.01
C GLU A 73 -8.02 -8.24 -11.63
N SER A 74 -6.80 -8.00 -11.14
CA SER A 74 -6.35 -6.64 -10.89
C SER A 74 -6.22 -5.89 -12.22
N PRO A 75 -6.80 -4.68 -12.35
CA PRO A 75 -6.61 -3.88 -13.54
C PRO A 75 -5.13 -3.58 -13.80
N ASP A 76 -4.77 -3.52 -15.07
CA ASP A 76 -3.45 -3.02 -15.46
C ASP A 76 -3.42 -1.49 -15.35
N PHE A 77 -3.00 -1.00 -14.21
CA PHE A 77 -2.90 0.43 -13.92
C PHE A 77 -1.78 1.15 -14.69
N ALA A 78 -0.84 0.42 -15.30
CA ALA A 78 0.18 1.03 -16.15
C ALA A 78 -0.44 1.89 -17.27
N LYS A 79 -1.60 1.50 -17.76
CA LYS A 79 -2.36 2.23 -18.79
C LYS A 79 -2.83 3.63 -18.37
N LEU A 80 -2.80 3.95 -17.09
CA LEU A 80 -3.08 5.30 -16.58
C LEU A 80 -1.89 6.25 -16.73
N LEU A 81 -0.69 5.72 -17.03
CA LEU A 81 0.51 6.50 -17.26
C LEU A 81 0.67 6.83 -18.76
N PRO A 82 1.35 7.95 -19.08
CA PRO A 82 1.79 8.21 -20.44
C PRO A 82 2.59 7.02 -21.00
N GLU A 83 2.37 6.71 -22.28
CA GLU A 83 2.95 5.53 -22.93
C GLU A 83 4.48 5.44 -22.75
N ALA A 84 5.16 6.56 -22.87
CA ALA A 84 6.61 6.65 -22.72
C ALA A 84 7.16 6.17 -21.38
N ILE A 85 6.32 6.11 -20.33
CA ILE A 85 6.76 5.71 -18.98
C ILE A 85 6.05 4.44 -18.46
N GLN A 86 5.14 3.87 -19.22
CA GLN A 86 4.43 2.64 -18.79
C GLN A 86 5.37 1.47 -18.53
N HIS A 87 6.43 1.35 -19.31
CA HIS A 87 7.43 0.29 -19.16
C HIS A 87 8.16 0.31 -17.81
N PHE A 88 8.21 1.45 -17.12
CA PHE A 88 8.80 1.53 -15.79
C PHE A 88 7.97 0.84 -14.71
N THR A 89 6.75 0.42 -14.99
CA THR A 89 5.92 -0.36 -14.07
C THR A 89 6.26 -1.85 -14.07
N THR A 90 7.10 -2.30 -15.02
CA THR A 90 7.51 -3.70 -15.14
C THR A 90 8.84 -3.96 -14.45
N ARG A 91 9.10 -5.24 -14.11
CA ARG A 91 10.40 -5.66 -13.58
C ARG A 91 11.49 -5.50 -14.64
N GLY A 92 12.68 -5.14 -14.19
CA GLY A 92 13.85 -5.10 -15.06
C GLY A 92 13.88 -3.90 -15.99
N VAL A 93 13.55 -2.71 -15.47
CA VAL A 93 13.82 -1.48 -16.21
C VAL A 93 15.28 -1.41 -16.55
N TYR A 94 15.55 -1.28 -17.81
CA TYR A 94 16.85 -1.40 -18.41
C TYR A 94 17.14 -0.18 -19.27
N ASP A 95 18.31 0.42 -19.07
CA ASP A 95 18.79 1.46 -19.97
C ASP A 95 19.31 0.79 -21.24
N SER A 96 18.59 0.97 -22.35
CA SER A 96 18.98 0.43 -23.64
C SER A 96 20.20 1.11 -24.25
N ASP A 97 20.47 2.35 -23.89
CA ASP A 97 21.53 3.14 -24.49
C ASP A 97 22.90 2.81 -23.87
N GLU A 98 22.94 2.65 -22.55
CA GLU A 98 24.18 2.31 -21.85
C GLU A 98 24.29 0.83 -21.49
N HIS A 99 23.31 0.02 -21.85
CA HIS A 99 23.24 -1.40 -21.49
C HIS A 99 23.39 -1.66 -19.98
N GLN A 100 22.98 -0.69 -19.16
CA GLN A 100 23.05 -0.77 -17.73
C GLN A 100 21.66 -1.07 -17.15
N HIS A 101 21.66 -1.91 -16.14
CA HIS A 101 20.53 -1.99 -15.27
C HIS A 101 20.43 -0.67 -14.52
N LEU A 102 19.47 0.17 -14.88
CA LEU A 102 19.18 1.36 -14.09
C LEU A 102 18.82 0.89 -12.68
N SER A 103 19.79 0.88 -11.82
CA SER A 103 19.76 0.69 -10.36
C SER A 103 18.74 -0.29 -9.78
N PHE A 104 17.93 -0.94 -10.58
CA PHE A 104 16.66 -1.38 -10.10
C PHE A 104 16.21 -2.67 -10.74
N THR A 105 16.77 -3.73 -10.28
CA THR A 105 15.97 -4.93 -10.07
C THR A 105 14.60 -4.59 -9.44
N GLN A 106 14.38 -3.35 -9.08
CA GLN A 106 13.21 -2.78 -8.44
C GLN A 106 12.41 -1.83 -9.33
N GLY A 107 12.59 -1.84 -10.63
CA GLY A 107 11.81 -1.00 -11.54
C GLY A 107 10.30 -1.18 -11.35
N ALA A 108 9.88 -2.40 -11.06
CA ALA A 108 8.53 -2.71 -10.63
C ALA A 108 8.34 -2.59 -9.10
N GLY A 109 9.20 -1.83 -8.41
CA GLY A 109 9.14 -1.68 -6.97
C GLY A 109 7.74 -1.46 -6.45
N HIS A 110 7.35 -2.21 -5.43
CA HIS A 110 6.00 -2.22 -4.88
C HIS A 110 4.92 -2.42 -5.97
N GLY A 111 5.12 -3.44 -6.82
CA GLY A 111 4.16 -3.78 -7.87
C GLY A 111 4.00 -2.73 -8.98
N GLY A 112 5.02 -1.88 -9.20
CA GLY A 112 4.99 -0.85 -10.23
C GLY A 112 4.41 0.50 -9.78
N SER A 113 4.22 0.71 -8.47
CA SER A 113 3.61 1.94 -7.95
C SER A 113 4.52 3.17 -8.00
N HIS A 114 5.85 2.99 -8.00
CA HIS A 114 6.79 4.11 -7.99
C HIS A 114 6.64 5.06 -9.19
N PRO A 115 6.53 4.59 -10.44
CA PRO A 115 6.26 5.46 -11.58
C PRO A 115 4.97 6.27 -11.42
N HIS A 116 3.92 5.69 -10.84
CA HIS A 116 2.68 6.41 -10.57
C HIS A 116 2.88 7.54 -9.58
N LEU A 117 3.58 7.29 -8.47
CA LEU A 117 3.87 8.33 -7.46
C LEU A 117 4.68 9.49 -8.04
N VAL A 118 5.72 9.18 -8.81
CA VAL A 118 6.55 10.20 -9.46
C VAL A 118 5.76 10.99 -10.49
N HIS A 119 4.98 10.30 -11.32
CA HIS A 119 4.15 10.95 -12.32
C HIS A 119 3.09 11.86 -11.69
N GLU A 120 2.41 11.42 -10.65
CA GLU A 120 1.43 12.22 -9.91
C GLU A 120 2.07 13.48 -9.33
N PHE A 121 3.22 13.33 -8.70
CA PHE A 121 3.95 14.47 -8.14
C PHE A 121 4.36 15.49 -9.22
N LEU A 122 5.00 15.03 -10.30
CA LEU A 122 5.44 15.91 -11.39
C LEU A 122 4.26 16.57 -12.10
N SER A 123 3.18 15.82 -12.34
CA SER A 123 1.95 16.35 -12.94
C SER A 123 1.32 17.43 -12.07
N SER A 124 1.35 17.25 -10.75
CA SER A 124 0.84 18.25 -9.81
C SER A 124 1.62 19.56 -9.87
N LEU A 125 2.95 19.48 -10.01
CA LEU A 125 3.81 20.67 -10.17
C LEU A 125 3.51 21.41 -11.48
N VAL A 126 3.42 20.69 -12.60
CA VAL A 126 3.14 21.26 -13.92
C VAL A 126 1.77 21.92 -13.96
N ASN A 127 0.77 21.22 -13.42
CA ASN A 127 -0.63 21.67 -13.45
C ASN A 127 -0.99 22.60 -12.27
N ARG A 128 -0.07 22.82 -11.33
CA ARG A 128 -0.28 23.62 -10.11
C ARG A 128 -1.47 23.12 -9.28
N THR A 129 -1.57 21.80 -9.15
CA THR A 129 -2.57 21.11 -8.33
C THR A 129 -1.93 20.53 -7.09
N SER A 130 -2.73 20.08 -6.12
CA SER A 130 -2.21 19.33 -4.98
C SER A 130 -1.98 17.89 -5.36
N PRO A 131 -0.80 17.31 -5.11
CA PRO A 131 -0.53 15.90 -5.38
C PRO A 131 -1.34 15.00 -4.43
N TYR A 132 -1.53 13.75 -4.82
CA TYR A 132 -2.01 12.70 -3.94
C TYR A 132 -0.96 11.57 -3.84
N PRO A 133 -0.51 11.21 -2.64
CA PRO A 133 -0.79 11.88 -1.38
C PRO A 133 -0.05 13.23 -1.27
N ASN A 134 -0.69 14.22 -0.66
CA ASN A 134 -0.02 15.47 -0.29
C ASN A 134 0.76 15.31 1.03
N ALA A 135 1.50 16.35 1.42
CA ALA A 135 2.35 16.31 2.61
C ALA A 135 1.58 15.96 3.89
N LYS A 136 0.36 16.47 4.06
CA LYS A 136 -0.50 16.15 5.22
C LYS A 136 -0.90 14.67 5.22
N GLN A 137 -1.33 14.15 4.09
CA GLN A 137 -1.72 12.74 3.95
C GLN A 137 -0.52 11.82 4.18
N SER A 138 0.62 12.14 3.58
CA SER A 138 1.87 11.39 3.77
C SER A 138 2.32 11.39 5.24
N ALA A 139 2.27 12.53 5.91
CA ALA A 139 2.59 12.62 7.34
C ALA A 139 1.64 11.76 8.19
N ASN A 140 0.33 11.81 7.93
CA ASN A 140 -0.64 10.97 8.63
C ASN A 140 -0.37 9.47 8.44
N ILE A 141 -0.07 9.03 7.20
CA ILE A 141 0.23 7.62 6.90
C ILE A 141 1.53 7.19 7.58
N THR A 142 2.59 7.96 7.44
CA THR A 142 3.91 7.65 8.01
C THR A 142 3.88 7.62 9.54
N CYS A 143 3.13 8.54 10.15
CA CYS A 143 3.04 8.66 11.60
C CYS A 143 2.45 7.40 12.27
N VAL A 144 1.59 6.66 11.56
CA VAL A 144 1.03 5.40 12.07
C VAL A 144 2.15 4.42 12.44
N GLY A 145 3.10 4.18 11.53
CA GLY A 145 4.21 3.26 11.78
C GLY A 145 5.15 3.74 12.90
N ILE A 146 5.45 5.03 12.93
CA ILE A 146 6.31 5.62 13.97
C ILE A 146 5.68 5.46 15.35
N LEU A 147 4.41 5.82 15.49
CA LEU A 147 3.73 5.75 16.78
C LEU A 147 3.36 4.32 17.19
N ALA A 148 3.17 3.42 16.24
CA ALA A 148 3.06 1.99 16.51
C ALA A 148 4.33 1.46 17.19
N HIS A 149 5.50 1.83 16.66
CA HIS A 149 6.77 1.48 17.25
C HIS A 149 6.95 2.09 18.66
N GLU A 150 6.59 3.36 18.85
CA GLU A 150 6.64 3.98 20.18
C GLU A 150 5.66 3.32 21.17
N SER A 151 4.49 2.91 20.71
CA SER A 151 3.55 2.12 21.52
C SER A 151 4.16 0.79 21.96
N ALA A 152 4.77 0.05 21.02
CA ALA A 152 5.43 -1.22 21.31
C ALA A 152 6.54 -1.08 22.36
N LYS A 153 7.36 -0.04 22.27
CA LYS A 153 8.41 0.27 23.29
C LYS A 153 7.86 0.54 24.67
N LYS A 154 6.60 0.95 24.75
CA LYS A 154 5.88 1.25 26.01
C LYS A 154 4.92 0.13 26.43
N GLY A 155 5.13 -1.08 25.92
CA GLY A 155 4.32 -2.24 26.29
C GLY A 155 2.90 -2.25 25.70
N GLY A 156 2.67 -1.56 24.60
CA GLY A 156 1.36 -1.50 23.94
C GLY A 156 0.47 -0.34 24.41
N GLU A 157 1.06 0.72 24.97
CA GLU A 157 0.31 1.90 25.38
C GLU A 157 -0.49 2.50 24.21
N LEU A 158 -1.73 2.92 24.50
CA LEU A 158 -2.56 3.62 23.52
C LEU A 158 -1.98 5.01 23.22
N ILE A 159 -1.56 5.23 21.99
CA ILE A 159 -1.04 6.51 21.53
C ILE A 159 -2.03 7.17 20.56
N ARG A 160 -2.32 8.45 20.78
CA ARG A 160 -3.13 9.24 19.85
C ARG A 160 -2.24 9.79 18.73
N LEU A 161 -2.67 9.58 17.47
CA LEU A 161 -2.01 10.20 16.35
C LEU A 161 -2.26 11.71 16.36
N PRO A 162 -1.22 12.53 16.08
CA PRO A 162 -1.36 13.97 15.96
C PRO A 162 -2.24 14.33 14.75
N GLU A 163 -2.80 15.52 14.78
CA GLU A 163 -3.48 16.09 13.62
C GLU A 163 -2.50 16.98 12.86
N PHE A 164 -2.21 16.62 11.62
CA PHE A 164 -1.39 17.46 10.75
C PHE A 164 -2.26 18.46 10.02
N THR A 165 -1.82 19.70 9.97
CA THR A 165 -2.41 20.77 9.16
C THR A 165 -1.40 21.21 8.11
N LEU A 166 -1.85 21.54 6.91
CA LEU A 166 -1.02 22.27 5.95
C LEU A 166 -1.00 23.72 6.40
N ALA A 167 0.19 24.29 6.49
CA ALA A 167 0.38 25.71 6.75
C ALA A 167 -0.07 26.56 5.57
#